data_6b83f4406200759c9b8a469f55beca28
#
_entry.id   6b83f4406200759c9b8a469f55beca28
#
_cell.length_a   1.000
_cell.length_b   1.000
_cell.length_c   1.000
_cell.angle_alpha   90.00
_cell.angle_beta   90.00
_cell.angle_gamma   90.00
#
_symmetry.space_group_name_H-M   'P 1'
#
loop_
_entity.id
_entity.type
_entity.pdbx_description
1 polymer ?
#
loop_
_entity_poly.entity_id
_entity_poly.type
_entity_poly.pdbx_seq_one_letter_code
_entity_poly.pdbx_strand_id
1 'polypeptide(L)'
;MLTGTCQTHIERRIVQSLVIILQIRIRKAIIMSRPVPAVFGSVFHAEMPVIAYREGKWQPVEWQSSKDLTLAPGAHALHYGSECFEGLKAFRQANGKIVMFRPTANIARMQQSADILHLPRPETEAYLNALIELVKRSA
;
A
#
# COMPACT_ATOMS: atom_id res chain seq x y z
N MET A 1 -4.38 18.19 -46.66
CA MET A 1 -4.51 19.00 -45.40
C MET A 1 -5.43 18.26 -44.44
N LEU A 2 -4.89 17.39 -43.63
CA LEU A 2 -5.56 16.80 -42.47
C LEU A 2 -4.51 16.67 -41.38
N THR A 3 -4.22 17.79 -40.73
CA THR A 3 -3.34 17.87 -39.57
C THR A 3 -4.16 18.28 -38.35
N GLY A 4 -4.07 17.46 -37.32
CA GLY A 4 -4.30 17.94 -35.97
C GLY A 4 -5.67 17.70 -35.40
N THR A 5 -5.92 16.51 -34.81
CA THR A 5 -6.81 16.34 -33.66
C THR A 5 -6.73 14.94 -33.05
N CYS A 6 -5.72 14.16 -33.34
CA CYS A 6 -5.61 12.79 -32.79
C CYS A 6 -4.71 12.66 -31.53
N GLN A 7 -4.03 13.73 -31.13
CA GLN A 7 -3.01 13.64 -30.06
C GLN A 7 -3.52 14.00 -28.66
N THR A 8 -4.73 14.53 -28.51
CA THR A 8 -5.23 15.02 -27.22
C THR A 8 -6.12 14.05 -26.46
N HIS A 9 -6.47 12.88 -27.03
CA HIS A 9 -7.36 11.92 -26.37
C HIS A 9 -6.68 10.70 -25.77
N ILE A 10 -5.41 10.46 -26.05
CA ILE A 10 -4.67 9.29 -25.53
C ILE A 10 -4.07 9.56 -24.14
N GLU A 11 -3.76 10.81 -23.82
CA GLU A 11 -3.15 11.16 -22.52
C GLU A 11 -4.12 11.11 -21.31
N ARG A 12 -5.42 10.97 -21.51
CA ARG A 12 -6.40 11.07 -20.41
C ARG A 12 -6.86 9.74 -19.80
N ARG A 13 -6.30 8.59 -20.18
CA ARG A 13 -6.77 7.28 -19.67
C ARG A 13 -5.71 6.32 -19.20
N ILE A 14 -4.55 6.80 -18.78
CA ILE A 14 -3.65 5.94 -18.00
C ILE A 14 -4.17 5.98 -16.57
N VAL A 15 -5.10 5.09 -16.25
CA VAL A 15 -5.53 4.84 -14.88
C VAL A 15 -4.38 4.09 -14.20
N GLN A 16 -3.43 4.83 -13.66
CA GLN A 16 -2.42 4.28 -12.77
C GLN A 16 -3.11 4.00 -11.44
N SER A 17 -3.59 2.78 -11.26
CA SER A 17 -4.01 2.31 -9.94
C SER A 17 -2.76 1.80 -9.22
N LEU A 18 -2.16 2.64 -8.39
CA LEU A 18 -1.14 2.20 -7.45
C LEU A 18 -1.87 1.53 -6.28
N VAL A 19 -1.80 0.23 -6.23
CA VAL A 19 -2.28 -0.53 -5.06
C VAL A 19 -1.10 -0.72 -4.12
N ILE A 20 -1.16 -0.04 -3.00
CA ILE A 20 -0.18 -0.22 -1.94
C ILE A 20 -0.68 -1.38 -1.08
N ILE A 21 -0.15 -2.58 -1.33
CA ILE A 21 -0.41 -3.74 -0.48
C ILE A 21 0.44 -3.60 0.78
N LEU A 22 -0.20 -3.17 1.86
CA LEU A 22 0.44 -3.05 3.13
C LEU A 22 0.26 -4.33 3.94
N GLN A 23 1.29 -5.14 4.01
CA GLN A 23 1.31 -6.30 4.89
C GLN A 23 1.88 -5.90 6.26
N ILE A 24 1.01 -5.75 7.25
CA ILE A 24 1.43 -5.56 8.62
C ILE A 24 1.40 -6.89 9.35
N ARG A 25 2.54 -7.32 9.84
CA ARG A 25 2.66 -8.47 10.74
C ARG A 25 2.71 -7.98 12.18
N ILE A 26 1.65 -8.21 12.96
CA ILE A 26 1.68 -8.02 14.40
C ILE A 26 2.35 -9.25 15.03
N ARG A 27 3.53 -9.07 15.60
CA ARG A 27 4.18 -10.11 16.39
C ARG A 27 3.83 -9.91 17.86
N LYS A 28 3.22 -10.92 18.47
CA LYS A 28 3.12 -11.03 19.92
C LYS A 28 4.52 -11.31 20.45
N ALA A 29 5.07 -10.41 21.25
CA ALA A 29 6.27 -10.71 22.02
C ALA A 29 5.88 -11.69 23.13
N ILE A 30 6.05 -12.98 22.87
CA ILE A 30 5.84 -14.05 23.88
C ILE A 30 7.20 -14.60 24.25
N ILE A 31 7.53 -14.41 25.50
CA ILE A 31 8.53 -15.20 26.20
C ILE A 31 7.97 -16.63 26.32
N MET A 32 8.70 -17.61 25.77
CA MET A 32 8.55 -19.07 25.96
C MET A 32 7.25 -19.73 25.43
N SER A 33 7.21 -19.94 24.22
CA SER A 33 6.82 -21.00 23.28
C SER A 33 6.59 -20.35 21.92
N ARG A 34 7.55 -20.48 21.03
CA ARG A 34 7.48 -19.91 19.68
C ARG A 34 6.47 -20.72 18.89
N PRO A 35 5.25 -20.20 18.59
CA PRO A 35 4.52 -20.76 17.48
C PRO A 35 5.38 -20.60 16.22
N VAL A 36 5.44 -21.63 15.40
CA VAL A 36 6.12 -21.57 14.09
C VAL A 36 5.65 -20.30 13.39
N PRO A 37 6.57 -19.41 12.99
CA PRO A 37 6.16 -18.19 12.31
C PRO A 37 5.38 -18.57 11.06
N ALA A 38 4.19 -18.00 10.86
CA ALA A 38 3.48 -18.16 9.60
C ALA A 38 4.41 -17.79 8.44
N VAL A 39 4.35 -18.54 7.35
CA VAL A 39 5.09 -18.25 6.13
C VAL A 39 4.74 -16.84 5.67
N PHE A 40 5.72 -16.08 5.19
CA PHE A 40 5.48 -14.73 4.68
C PHE A 40 4.38 -14.77 3.60
N GLY A 41 3.38 -13.86 3.71
CA GLY A 41 2.27 -13.80 2.78
C GLY A 41 1.18 -14.87 2.96
N SER A 42 1.23 -15.70 4.01
CA SER A 42 0.22 -16.75 4.25
C SER A 42 -0.95 -16.30 5.14
N VAL A 43 -0.80 -15.20 5.85
CA VAL A 43 -1.84 -14.66 6.77
C VAL A 43 -2.03 -13.18 6.50
N PHE A 44 -3.24 -12.81 6.14
CA PHE A 44 -3.65 -11.43 5.90
C PHE A 44 -4.70 -11.01 6.93
N HIS A 45 -4.77 -9.72 7.24
CA HIS A 45 -5.93 -9.14 7.88
C HIS A 45 -7.14 -9.27 6.94
N ALA A 46 -8.36 -9.37 7.49
CA ALA A 46 -9.58 -9.56 6.68
C ALA A 46 -9.84 -8.39 5.71
N GLU A 47 -9.40 -7.19 6.09
CA GLU A 47 -9.54 -5.97 5.31
C GLU A 47 -8.18 -5.32 5.07
N MET A 48 -8.06 -4.58 3.98
CA MET A 48 -6.90 -3.75 3.65
C MET A 48 -7.32 -2.33 3.31
N PRO A 49 -6.54 -1.30 3.70
CA PRO A 49 -6.77 0.06 3.23
C PRO A 49 -6.25 0.20 1.80
N VAL A 50 -7.06 0.78 0.96
CA VAL A 50 -6.74 1.10 -0.44
C VAL A 50 -6.84 2.61 -0.63
N ILE A 51 -5.80 3.23 -1.16
CA ILE A 51 -5.78 4.64 -1.53
C ILE A 51 -5.52 4.69 -3.04
N ALA A 52 -6.56 4.96 -3.81
CA ALA A 52 -6.45 5.01 -5.26
C ALA A 52 -5.93 6.38 -5.73
N TYR A 53 -5.10 6.37 -6.79
CA TYR A 53 -4.75 7.60 -7.50
C TYR A 53 -5.56 7.66 -8.79
N ARG A 54 -6.42 8.67 -8.91
CA ARG A 54 -7.31 8.84 -10.07
C ARG A 54 -7.37 10.31 -10.44
N GLU A 55 -7.38 10.59 -11.73
CA GLU A 55 -7.54 11.96 -12.25
C GLU A 55 -6.53 12.96 -11.65
N GLY A 56 -5.29 12.51 -11.48
CA GLY A 56 -4.21 13.36 -10.99
C GLY A 56 -4.20 13.60 -9.48
N LYS A 57 -5.00 12.89 -8.68
CA LYS A 57 -5.08 13.06 -7.23
C LYS A 57 -5.30 11.75 -6.47
N TRP A 58 -4.83 11.71 -5.24
CA TRP A 58 -5.13 10.64 -4.29
C TRP A 58 -6.58 10.74 -3.82
N GLN A 59 -7.24 9.59 -3.78
CA GLN A 59 -8.60 9.46 -3.28
C GLN A 59 -8.59 9.17 -1.76
N PRO A 60 -9.71 9.37 -1.07
CA PRO A 60 -9.85 8.94 0.32
C PRO A 60 -9.55 7.45 0.49
N VAL A 61 -9.14 7.06 1.72
CA VAL A 61 -8.91 5.66 2.07
C VAL A 61 -10.22 4.88 2.00
N GLU A 62 -10.22 3.80 1.25
CA GLU A 62 -11.30 2.80 1.22
C GLU A 62 -10.83 1.51 1.87
N TRP A 63 -11.71 0.84 2.63
CA TRP A 63 -11.44 -0.45 3.22
C TRP A 63 -12.05 -1.55 2.35
N GLN A 64 -11.23 -2.46 1.89
CA GLN A 64 -11.63 -3.54 0.99
C GLN A 64 -11.24 -4.90 1.58
N SER A 65 -11.91 -5.97 1.16
CA SER A 65 -11.52 -7.33 1.51
C SER A 65 -10.10 -7.61 1.02
N SER A 66 -9.28 -8.22 1.87
CA SER A 66 -7.93 -8.65 1.48
C SER A 66 -7.90 -10.00 0.75
N LYS A 67 -9.06 -10.65 0.55
CA LYS A 67 -9.14 -11.92 -0.19
C LYS A 67 -8.95 -11.71 -1.69
N ASP A 68 -9.46 -10.61 -2.20
CA ASP A 68 -9.48 -10.31 -3.63
C ASP A 68 -9.04 -8.86 -3.86
N LEU A 69 -8.16 -8.66 -4.83
CA LEU A 69 -7.76 -7.35 -5.30
C LEU A 69 -8.26 -7.15 -6.73
N THR A 70 -9.12 -6.16 -6.93
CA THR A 70 -9.60 -5.80 -8.25
C THR A 70 -8.67 -4.78 -8.90
N LEU A 71 -8.07 -5.16 -10.02
CA LEU A 71 -7.24 -4.30 -10.85
C LEU A 71 -7.87 -4.15 -12.25
N ALA A 72 -7.70 -2.97 -12.85
CA ALA A 72 -8.04 -2.80 -14.25
C ALA A 72 -7.17 -3.72 -15.13
N PRO A 73 -7.70 -4.33 -16.21
CA PRO A 73 -6.91 -5.18 -17.10
C PRO A 73 -5.65 -4.49 -17.67
N GLY A 74 -5.70 -3.16 -17.84
CA GLY A 74 -4.57 -2.35 -18.29
C GLY A 74 -3.66 -1.82 -17.18
N ALA A 75 -3.76 -2.32 -15.95
CA ALA A 75 -2.90 -1.87 -14.86
C ALA A 75 -1.43 -2.16 -15.17
N HIS A 76 -0.56 -1.15 -15.02
CA HIS A 76 0.86 -1.25 -15.32
C HIS A 76 1.58 -2.35 -14.52
N ALA A 77 1.16 -2.59 -13.28
CA ALA A 77 1.69 -3.66 -12.45
C ALA A 77 1.57 -5.04 -13.13
N LEU A 78 0.47 -5.29 -13.87
CA LEU A 78 0.20 -6.56 -14.54
C LEU A 78 1.04 -6.76 -15.81
N HIS A 79 1.42 -5.67 -16.50
CA HIS A 79 2.04 -5.75 -17.83
C HIS A 79 3.51 -5.34 -17.83
N TYR A 80 3.89 -4.41 -16.96
CA TYR A 80 5.21 -3.81 -16.93
C TYR A 80 5.92 -3.95 -15.58
N GLY A 81 5.27 -4.58 -14.58
CA GLY A 81 5.84 -4.69 -13.25
C GLY A 81 6.07 -3.32 -12.58
N SER A 82 5.34 -2.28 -12.99
CA SER A 82 5.46 -0.94 -12.41
C SER A 82 4.79 -0.92 -11.04
N GLU A 83 5.50 -1.42 -10.06
CA GLU A 83 5.07 -1.50 -8.67
C GLU A 83 6.23 -1.22 -7.73
N CYS A 84 5.96 -0.74 -6.53
CA CYS A 84 6.95 -0.64 -5.47
C CYS A 84 6.36 -1.22 -4.17
N PHE A 85 7.25 -1.79 -3.38
CA PHE A 85 6.92 -2.48 -2.14
C PHE A 85 7.67 -1.86 -0.96
N GLU A 86 7.02 -1.74 0.18
CA GLU A 86 7.65 -1.32 1.43
C GLU A 86 7.16 -2.19 2.60
N GLY A 87 8.08 -2.64 3.44
CA GLY A 87 7.80 -3.49 4.59
C GLY A 87 7.87 -2.74 5.92
N LEU A 88 6.81 -2.84 6.73
CA LEU A 88 6.74 -2.28 8.08
C LEU A 88 6.27 -3.36 9.06
N LYS A 89 6.67 -3.23 10.31
CA LYS A 89 6.23 -4.12 11.40
C LYS A 89 5.68 -3.31 12.56
N ALA A 90 4.58 -3.80 13.13
CA ALA A 90 4.08 -3.37 14.42
C ALA A 90 4.38 -4.44 15.49
N PHE A 91 4.70 -4.01 16.70
CA PHE A 91 5.10 -4.87 17.81
C PHE A 91 4.21 -4.62 19.02
N ARG A 92 3.66 -5.68 19.60
CA ARG A 92 2.98 -5.60 20.88
C ARG A 92 4.00 -5.72 22.00
N GLN A 93 4.06 -4.72 22.85
CA GLN A 93 4.89 -4.70 24.05
C GLN A 93 4.26 -5.49 25.20
N ALA A 94 5.06 -5.77 26.24
CA ALA A 94 4.59 -6.49 27.44
C ALA A 94 3.44 -5.78 28.16
N ASN A 95 3.40 -4.46 28.12
CA ASN A 95 2.32 -3.62 28.68
C ASN A 95 1.07 -3.54 27.80
N GLY A 96 1.00 -4.31 26.72
CA GLY A 96 -0.13 -4.34 25.78
C GLY A 96 -0.10 -3.25 24.70
N LYS A 97 0.76 -2.23 24.81
CA LYS A 97 0.87 -1.19 23.77
C LYS A 97 1.41 -1.75 22.47
N ILE A 98 0.90 -1.24 21.37
CA ILE A 98 1.41 -1.57 20.04
C ILE A 98 2.21 -0.37 19.52
N VAL A 99 3.40 -0.65 19.02
CA VAL A 99 4.34 0.35 18.53
C VAL A 99 4.83 0.01 17.13
N MET A 100 5.07 1.03 16.33
CA MET A 100 5.76 0.94 15.05
C MET A 100 7.09 1.70 15.17
N PHE A 101 8.14 1.15 14.58
CA PHE A 101 9.44 1.82 14.59
C PHE A 101 9.61 2.70 13.36
N ARG A 102 9.67 4.02 13.55
CA ARG A 102 9.93 5.03 12.52
C ARG A 102 9.10 4.87 11.24
N PRO A 103 7.77 4.78 11.28
CA PRO A 103 6.94 4.51 10.10
C PRO A 103 7.10 5.59 9.02
N THR A 104 7.37 6.84 9.38
CA THR A 104 7.62 7.93 8.44
C THR A 104 8.88 7.70 7.59
N ALA A 105 9.91 7.04 8.12
CA ALA A 105 11.09 6.68 7.34
C ALA A 105 10.77 5.62 6.27
N ASN A 106 9.87 4.67 6.58
CA ASN A 106 9.37 3.69 5.60
C ASN A 106 8.57 4.40 4.50
N ILE A 107 7.71 5.36 4.87
CA ILE A 107 6.94 6.14 3.91
C ILE A 107 7.86 6.95 3.00
N ALA A 108 8.88 7.60 3.55
CA ALA A 108 9.86 8.35 2.76
C ALA A 108 10.60 7.46 1.75
N ARG A 109 10.96 6.22 2.13
CA ARG A 109 11.59 5.24 1.25
C ARG A 109 10.63 4.76 0.15
N MET A 110 9.34 4.55 0.49
CA MET A 110 8.29 4.26 -0.50
C MET A 110 8.15 5.41 -1.51
N GLN A 111 8.19 6.65 -1.04
CA GLN A 111 8.13 7.83 -1.90
C GLN A 111 9.33 7.89 -2.86
N GLN A 112 10.55 7.59 -2.38
CA GLN A 112 11.74 7.51 -3.24
C GLN A 112 11.60 6.42 -4.30
N SER A 113 11.07 5.25 -3.94
CA SER A 113 10.80 4.16 -4.89
C SER A 113 9.76 4.56 -5.94
N ALA A 114 8.71 5.27 -5.52
CA ALA A 114 7.69 5.79 -6.44
C ALA A 114 8.30 6.81 -7.42
N ASP A 115 9.14 7.74 -6.93
CA ASP A 115 9.83 8.74 -7.77
C ASP A 115 10.72 8.07 -8.85
N ILE A 116 11.49 7.04 -8.49
CA ILE A 116 12.33 6.29 -9.41
C ILE A 116 11.53 5.62 -10.53
N LEU A 117 10.34 5.11 -10.19
CA LEU A 117 9.46 4.42 -11.14
C LEU A 117 8.46 5.37 -11.83
N HIS A 118 8.56 6.68 -11.61
CA HIS A 118 7.60 7.68 -12.09
C HIS A 118 6.16 7.36 -11.72
N LEU A 119 5.96 6.74 -10.54
CA LEU A 119 4.64 6.50 -9.95
C LEU A 119 4.19 7.71 -9.13
N PRO A 120 2.88 7.92 -8.96
CA PRO A 120 2.38 8.96 -8.08
C PRO A 120 2.94 8.82 -6.67
N ARG A 121 3.49 9.91 -6.15
CA ARG A 121 4.09 9.93 -4.82
C ARG A 121 3.00 9.89 -3.74
N PRO A 122 2.99 8.89 -2.84
CA PRO A 122 1.98 8.80 -1.80
C PRO A 122 2.11 9.94 -0.78
N GLU A 123 0.97 10.45 -0.30
CA GLU A 123 0.93 11.48 0.73
C GLU A 123 1.26 10.90 2.10
N THR A 124 2.19 11.51 2.82
CA THR A 124 2.71 10.99 4.09
C THR A 124 1.63 10.80 5.14
N GLU A 125 0.76 11.81 5.34
CA GLU A 125 -0.25 11.77 6.41
C GLU A 125 -1.36 10.77 6.11
N ALA A 126 -1.90 10.77 4.90
CA ALA A 126 -2.94 9.83 4.50
C ALA A 126 -2.46 8.38 4.64
N TYR A 127 -1.22 8.12 4.20
CA TYR A 127 -0.61 6.81 4.29
C TYR A 127 -0.34 6.39 5.73
N LEU A 128 0.22 7.29 6.56
CA LEU A 128 0.48 7.02 7.98
C LEU A 128 -0.81 6.74 8.74
N ASN A 129 -1.87 7.51 8.50
CA ASN A 129 -3.16 7.33 9.15
C ASN A 129 -3.80 5.99 8.75
N ALA A 130 -3.72 5.59 7.48
CA ALA A 130 -4.17 4.28 7.03
C ALA A 130 -3.40 3.13 7.71
N LEU A 131 -2.07 3.27 7.87
CA LEU A 131 -1.23 2.33 8.61
C LEU A 131 -1.64 2.19 10.07
N ILE A 132 -1.80 3.31 10.77
CA ILE A 132 -2.20 3.35 12.18
C ILE A 132 -3.56 2.66 12.35
N GLU A 133 -4.51 2.97 11.49
CA GLU A 133 -5.85 2.38 11.56
C GLU A 133 -5.83 0.87 11.26
N LEU A 134 -5.03 0.41 10.28
CA LEU A 134 -4.87 -1.01 10.00
C LEU A 134 -4.27 -1.74 11.21
N VAL A 135 -3.28 -1.14 11.89
CA VAL A 135 -2.71 -1.70 13.12
C VAL A 135 -3.74 -1.81 14.22
N LYS A 136 -4.59 -0.79 14.42
CA LYS A 136 -5.67 -0.80 15.42
C LYS A 136 -6.69 -1.92 15.14
N ARG A 137 -7.11 -2.07 13.88
CA ARG A 137 -8.06 -3.13 13.48
C ARG A 137 -7.47 -4.53 13.61
N SER A 138 -6.14 -4.65 13.54
CA SER A 138 -5.42 -5.93 13.64
C SER A 138 -5.01 -6.28 15.08
N ALA A 139 -5.31 -5.42 16.04
CA ALA A 139 -4.93 -5.56 17.45
C ALA A 139 -5.91 -6.41 18.24
#